data_94ad02b854bd52a807a81833ba876e66
#
_entry.id   94ad02b854bd52a807a81833ba876e66
#
_cell.length_a   1.000
_cell.length_b   1.000
_cell.length_c   1.000
_cell.angle_alpha   90.00
_cell.angle_beta   90.00
_cell.angle_gamma   90.00
#
_symmetry.space_group_name_H-M   'P 1'
#
loop_
_entity.id
_entity.type
_entity.pdbx_description
1 polymer ?
#
loop_
_entity_poly.entity_id
_entity_poly.type
_entity_poly.pdbx_seq_one_letter_code
_entity_poly.pdbx_strand_id
1 'polypeptide(L)'
;YVRYSRYTYDVLLNAEDYTINVPAEGTMKEALKIAGTKSGRDIDKFKEANLTLQPARKVKSPIIAECALQYECKMIYQQSQEPALIDEKIKERYYPNHDTHIMFYGEIVDSYRTKGA
;
A
#
# COMPACT_ATOMS: atom_id res chain seq x y z
N TYR A 1 -5.67 -3.29 -3.51
CA TYR A 1 -7.05 -2.85 -3.20
C TYR A 1 -7.01 -1.91 -2.00
N VAL A 2 -7.63 -0.76 -2.13
CA VAL A 2 -7.66 0.25 -1.07
C VAL A 2 -9.10 0.70 -0.86
N ARG A 3 -9.55 0.77 0.41
CA ARG A 3 -10.88 1.32 0.72
C ARG A 3 -10.87 2.83 0.53
N TYR A 4 -11.99 3.37 0.07
CA TYR A 4 -12.13 4.81 -0.15
C TYR A 4 -11.90 5.65 1.11
N SER A 5 -12.24 5.11 2.29
CA SER A 5 -12.06 5.81 3.55
C SER A 5 -10.61 5.90 4.03
N ARG A 6 -9.69 5.13 3.43
CA ARG A 6 -8.29 5.07 3.89
C ARG A 6 -7.48 6.26 3.40
N TYR A 7 -6.55 6.69 4.24
CA TYR A 7 -5.60 7.75 3.87
C TYR A 7 -4.77 7.38 2.63
N THR A 8 -4.46 6.11 2.48
CA THR A 8 -3.75 5.58 1.31
C THR A 8 -4.48 5.90 0.00
N TYR A 9 -5.82 5.86 0.01
CA TYR A 9 -6.60 6.25 -1.16
C TYR A 9 -6.33 7.71 -1.55
N ASP A 10 -6.36 8.62 -0.58
CA ASP A 10 -6.12 10.04 -0.82
C ASP A 10 -4.74 10.28 -1.41
N VAL A 11 -3.73 9.54 -0.93
CA VAL A 11 -2.35 9.63 -1.41
C VAL A 11 -2.21 9.05 -2.83
N LEU A 12 -2.81 7.87 -3.09
CA LEU A 12 -2.66 7.19 -4.38
C LEU A 12 -3.49 7.81 -5.50
N LEU A 13 -4.56 8.53 -5.19
CA LEU A 13 -5.48 9.05 -6.20
C LEU A 13 -4.78 9.89 -7.27
N ASN A 14 -3.79 10.68 -6.88
CA ASN A 14 -3.03 11.55 -7.77
C ASN A 14 -1.58 11.10 -7.96
N ALA A 15 -1.22 9.90 -7.52
CA ALA A 15 0.14 9.39 -7.65
C ALA A 15 0.40 8.87 -9.06
N GLU A 16 1.59 9.11 -9.58
CA GLU A 16 2.04 8.58 -10.87
C GLU A 16 2.61 7.17 -10.74
N ASP A 17 3.10 6.83 -9.55
CA ASP A 17 3.77 5.57 -9.28
C ASP A 17 3.65 5.20 -7.80
N TYR A 18 4.06 3.98 -7.47
CA TYR A 18 4.16 3.53 -6.10
C TYR A 18 5.17 2.39 -5.98
N THR A 19 5.53 2.06 -4.73
CA THR A 19 6.41 0.92 -4.46
C THR A 19 5.69 -0.08 -3.57
N ILE A 20 6.01 -1.36 -3.77
CA ILE A 20 5.58 -2.45 -2.89
C ILE A 20 6.83 -2.96 -2.20
N ASN A 21 6.83 -2.90 -0.88
CA ASN A 21 7.97 -3.24 -0.04
C ASN A 21 7.61 -4.47 0.78
N VAL A 22 8.36 -5.55 0.59
CA VAL A 22 8.07 -6.84 1.24
C VAL A 22 9.14 -7.14 2.27
N PRO A 23 8.79 -7.22 3.55
CA PRO A 23 9.76 -7.57 4.59
C PRO A 23 10.16 -9.05 4.48
N ALA A 24 11.33 -9.40 4.99
CA ALA A 24 11.75 -10.79 5.08
C ALA A 24 10.81 -11.54 6.04
N GLU A 25 10.61 -12.83 5.77
CA GLU A 25 9.72 -13.67 6.58
C GLU A 25 10.09 -13.61 8.07
N GLY A 26 9.08 -13.39 8.90
CA GLY A 26 9.25 -13.33 10.36
C GLY A 26 9.88 -12.05 10.88
N THR A 27 10.16 -11.07 10.02
CA THR A 27 10.75 -9.79 10.43
C THR A 27 9.73 -8.66 10.38
N MET A 28 10.07 -7.53 10.98
CA MET A 28 9.28 -6.29 10.90
C MET A 28 7.83 -6.41 11.41
N LYS A 29 7.57 -7.33 12.32
CA LYS A 29 6.21 -7.55 12.85
C LYS A 29 5.63 -6.31 13.50
N GLU A 30 6.43 -5.58 14.28
CA GLU A 30 5.99 -4.36 14.96
C GLU A 30 5.68 -3.25 13.96
N ALA A 31 6.52 -3.08 12.94
CA ALA A 31 6.30 -2.10 11.89
C ALA A 31 5.02 -2.39 11.10
N LEU A 32 4.77 -3.66 10.77
CA LEU A 32 3.57 -4.08 10.07
C LEU A 32 2.31 -3.84 10.92
N LYS A 33 2.39 -4.08 12.23
CA LYS A 33 1.29 -3.82 13.15
C LYS A 33 0.95 -2.33 13.19
N ILE A 34 1.94 -1.47 13.31
CA ILE A 34 1.75 -0.02 13.30
C ILE A 34 1.15 0.44 11.96
N ALA A 35 1.69 -0.03 10.85
CA ALA A 35 1.23 0.34 9.52
C ALA A 35 -0.21 -0.11 9.24
N GLY A 36 -0.60 -1.29 9.77
CA GLY A 36 -1.92 -1.87 9.55
C GLY A 36 -3.01 -1.40 10.51
N THR A 37 -2.65 -0.83 11.66
CA THR A 37 -3.62 -0.48 12.71
C THR A 37 -3.79 1.02 12.92
N LYS A 38 -2.86 1.84 12.47
CA LYS A 38 -2.90 3.30 12.64
C LYS A 38 -3.00 4.00 11.29
N SER A 39 -3.70 5.13 11.24
CA SER A 39 -3.84 5.91 10.01
C SER A 39 -2.69 6.90 9.85
N GLY A 40 -2.22 7.08 8.62
CA GLY A 40 -1.26 8.13 8.29
C GLY A 40 -1.81 9.54 8.45
N ARG A 41 -3.16 9.70 8.64
CA ARG A 41 -3.76 10.98 9.02
C ARG A 41 -3.42 11.38 10.45
N ASP A 42 -3.22 10.38 11.32
CA ASP A 42 -3.02 10.59 12.76
C ASP A 42 -1.55 10.56 13.16
N ILE A 43 -0.72 9.81 12.44
CA ILE A 43 0.69 9.63 12.77
C ILE A 43 1.55 9.59 11.52
N ASP A 44 2.84 9.87 11.69
CA ASP A 44 3.86 9.55 10.70
C ASP A 44 4.28 8.10 10.90
N LYS A 45 3.75 7.19 10.08
CA LYS A 45 4.01 5.75 10.21
C LYS A 45 5.49 5.38 10.06
N PHE A 46 6.22 6.09 9.22
CA PHE A 46 7.64 5.82 9.00
C PHE A 46 8.46 6.12 10.25
N LYS A 47 8.15 7.22 10.92
CA LYS A 47 8.79 7.61 12.16
C LYS A 47 8.43 6.66 13.31
N GLU A 48 7.14 6.37 13.47
CA GLU A 48 6.64 5.48 14.53
C GLU A 48 7.17 4.06 14.39
N ALA A 49 7.31 3.57 13.17
CA ALA A 49 7.77 2.22 12.89
C ALA A 49 9.30 2.11 12.72
N ASN A 50 10.04 3.22 12.87
CA ASN A 50 11.50 3.29 12.63
C ASN A 50 11.88 2.83 11.22
N LEU A 51 11.12 3.26 10.22
CA LEU A 51 11.40 2.92 8.83
C LEU A 51 12.21 4.01 8.15
N THR A 52 13.15 3.61 7.31
CA THR A 52 14.01 4.50 6.54
C THR A 52 13.57 4.52 5.09
N LEU A 53 13.27 5.71 4.57
CA LEU A 53 12.96 5.89 3.16
C LEU A 53 14.25 6.10 2.36
N GLN A 54 14.32 5.44 1.21
CA GLN A 54 15.42 5.60 0.26
C GLN A 54 14.85 5.91 -1.12
N PRO A 55 15.60 6.64 -1.98
CA PRO A 55 15.17 6.83 -3.36
C PRO A 55 15.03 5.50 -4.09
N ALA A 56 13.98 5.37 -4.89
CA ALA A 56 13.81 4.24 -5.78
C ALA A 56 14.75 4.35 -6.99
N ARG A 57 14.84 3.28 -7.77
CA ARG A 57 15.72 3.25 -8.95
C ARG A 57 15.08 3.90 -10.18
N LYS A 58 13.78 3.66 -10.40
CA LYS A 58 13.07 4.07 -11.63
C LYS A 58 11.86 4.95 -11.38
N VAL A 59 11.27 4.90 -10.19
CA VAL A 59 10.07 5.68 -9.86
C VAL A 59 10.39 6.78 -8.85
N LYS A 60 9.49 7.74 -8.73
CA LYS A 60 9.65 8.86 -7.79
C LYS A 60 9.34 8.49 -6.36
N SER A 61 8.38 7.60 -6.16
CA SER A 61 8.02 7.12 -4.82
C SER A 61 9.20 6.39 -4.18
N PRO A 62 9.49 6.65 -2.90
CA PRO A 62 10.62 6.02 -2.24
C PRO A 62 10.36 4.56 -1.89
N ILE A 63 11.42 3.83 -1.59
CA ILE A 63 11.36 2.48 -1.05
C ILE A 63 11.64 2.50 0.46
N ILE A 64 11.28 1.42 1.12
CA ILE A 64 11.58 1.20 2.54
C ILE A 64 12.83 0.34 2.65
N ALA A 65 13.91 0.91 3.18
CA ALA A 65 15.23 0.27 3.21
C ALA A 65 15.25 -1.04 4.00
N GLU A 66 14.44 -1.15 5.04
CA GLU A 66 14.38 -2.33 5.91
C GLU A 66 13.68 -3.53 5.28
N CYS A 67 12.97 -3.35 4.18
CA CYS A 67 12.29 -4.45 3.49
C CYS A 67 13.25 -5.22 2.58
N ALA A 68 13.05 -6.55 2.52
CA ALA A 68 13.94 -7.43 1.78
C ALA A 68 13.75 -7.36 0.27
N LEU A 69 12.52 -7.15 -0.20
CA LEU A 69 12.17 -7.21 -1.60
C LEU A 69 11.40 -5.94 -1.98
N GLN A 70 11.75 -5.38 -3.14
CA GLN A 70 11.15 -4.16 -3.64
C GLN A 70 10.55 -4.38 -5.02
N TYR A 71 9.35 -3.83 -5.22
CA TYR A 71 8.73 -3.70 -6.54
C TYR A 71 8.45 -2.23 -6.79
N GLU A 72 8.98 -1.70 -7.87
CA GLU A 72 8.72 -0.32 -8.31
C GLU A 72 7.66 -0.37 -9.41
N CYS A 73 6.56 0.34 -9.22
CA CYS A 73 5.38 0.24 -10.07
C CYS A 73 4.97 1.60 -10.61
N LYS A 74 4.67 1.64 -11.91
CA LYS A 74 4.07 2.81 -12.56
C LYS A 74 2.55 2.62 -12.60
N MET A 75 1.81 3.63 -12.16
CA MET A 75 0.35 3.58 -12.20
C MET A 75 -0.15 3.53 -13.64
N ILE A 76 -0.91 2.49 -13.98
CA ILE A 76 -1.42 2.33 -15.34
C ILE A 76 -2.94 2.31 -15.43
N TYR A 77 -3.64 1.98 -14.34
CA TYR A 77 -5.09 1.88 -14.37
C TYR A 77 -5.68 1.92 -12.97
N GLN A 78 -6.87 2.47 -12.84
CA GLN A 78 -7.64 2.48 -11.60
C GLN A 78 -9.04 1.96 -11.91
N GLN A 79 -9.59 1.13 -11.03
CA GLN A 79 -10.93 0.57 -11.19
C GLN A 79 -11.66 0.55 -9.87
N SER A 80 -12.82 1.18 -9.82
CA SER A 80 -13.72 1.10 -8.67
C SER A 80 -14.39 -0.26 -8.60
N GLN A 81 -14.54 -0.79 -7.39
CA GLN A 81 -15.36 -1.96 -7.15
C GLN A 81 -16.83 -1.60 -7.41
N GLU A 82 -17.54 -2.43 -8.19
CA GLU A 82 -18.97 -2.20 -8.49
C GLU A 82 -19.83 -2.87 -7.41
N PRO A 83 -20.49 -2.10 -6.53
CA PRO A 83 -21.27 -2.66 -5.42
C PRO A 83 -22.40 -3.59 -5.87
N ALA A 84 -23.00 -3.33 -7.03
CA ALA A 84 -24.09 -4.14 -7.55
C ALA A 84 -23.68 -5.57 -7.90
N LEU A 85 -22.38 -5.80 -8.11
CA LEU A 85 -21.82 -7.11 -8.45
C LEU A 85 -21.29 -7.87 -7.26
N ILE A 86 -21.36 -7.30 -6.06
CA ILE A 86 -20.91 -7.95 -4.82
C ILE A 86 -22.05 -8.81 -4.28
N ASP A 87 -21.74 -10.05 -3.89
CA ASP A 87 -22.69 -10.93 -3.21
C ASP A 87 -23.27 -10.24 -1.97
N GLU A 88 -24.58 -10.34 -1.76
CA GLU A 88 -25.28 -9.63 -0.68
C GLU A 88 -24.76 -9.98 0.71
N LYS A 89 -24.42 -11.24 0.96
CA LYS A 89 -23.89 -11.67 2.25
C LYS A 89 -22.51 -11.11 2.51
N ILE A 90 -21.69 -11.04 1.47
CA ILE A 90 -20.35 -10.43 1.54
C ILE A 90 -20.47 -8.94 1.79
N LYS A 91 -21.41 -8.29 1.11
CA LYS A 91 -21.65 -6.85 1.26
C LYS A 91 -22.07 -6.51 2.70
N GLU A 92 -23.00 -7.28 3.26
CA GLU A 92 -23.46 -7.08 4.64
C GLU A 92 -22.34 -7.26 5.66
N ARG A 93 -21.47 -8.26 5.45
CA ARG A 93 -20.41 -8.61 6.38
C ARG A 93 -19.21 -7.66 6.32
N TYR A 94 -18.75 -7.31 5.11
CA TYR A 94 -17.50 -6.58 4.90
C TYR A 94 -17.69 -5.14 4.45
N TYR A 95 -18.85 -4.79 3.90
CA TYR A 95 -19.13 -3.46 3.37
C TYR A 95 -20.45 -2.87 3.87
N PRO A 96 -20.74 -2.94 5.19
CA PRO A 96 -22.04 -2.49 5.71
C PRO A 96 -22.29 -0.99 5.50
N ASN A 97 -21.22 -0.19 5.38
CA ASN A 97 -21.30 1.26 5.22
C ASN A 97 -20.98 1.73 3.80
N HIS A 98 -21.04 0.82 2.83
CA HIS A 98 -20.73 1.11 1.42
C HIS A 98 -19.30 1.61 1.19
N ASP A 99 -18.38 1.37 2.13
CA ASP A 99 -16.97 1.71 2.01
C ASP A 99 -16.23 0.62 1.23
N THR A 100 -16.47 0.59 -0.08
CA THR A 100 -15.88 -0.41 -0.99
C THR A 100 -14.42 -0.11 -1.30
N HIS A 101 -13.79 -0.98 -2.09
CA HIS A 101 -12.41 -0.82 -2.51
C HIS A 101 -12.30 -0.18 -3.89
N ILE A 102 -11.20 0.52 -4.10
CA ILE A 102 -10.72 0.87 -5.44
C ILE A 102 -9.45 0.06 -5.70
N MET A 103 -9.30 -0.44 -6.92
CA MET A 103 -8.13 -1.22 -7.34
C MET A 103 -7.18 -0.32 -8.11
N PHE A 104 -5.93 -0.28 -7.68
CA PHE A 104 -4.86 0.43 -8.36
C PHE A 104 -3.95 -0.59 -9.04
N TYR A 105 -3.83 -0.51 -10.34
CA TYR A 105 -3.00 -1.40 -11.13
C TYR A 105 -1.69 -0.72 -11.47
N GLY A 106 -0.59 -1.38 -11.15
CA GLY A 106 0.74 -0.87 -11.44
C GLY A 106 1.52 -1.83 -12.33
N GLU A 107 2.17 -1.28 -13.35
CA GLU A 107 3.17 -2.03 -14.12
C GLU A 107 4.44 -2.09 -13.31
N ILE A 108 4.95 -3.29 -13.08
CA ILE A 108 6.23 -3.48 -12.39
C ILE A 108 7.35 -3.09 -13.35
N VAL A 109 8.02 -1.99 -13.07
CA VAL A 109 9.12 -1.48 -13.92
C VAL A 109 10.48 -1.87 -13.38
N ASP A 110 10.57 -2.29 -12.12
CA ASP A 110 11.78 -2.85 -11.52
C ASP A 110 11.44 -3.70 -10.32
N SER A 111 12.22 -4.75 -10.09
CA SER A 111 12.12 -5.58 -8.88
C SER A 111 13.51 -6.03 -8.47
N TYR A 112 13.80 -6.03 -7.16
CA TYR A 112 15.13 -6.33 -6.65
C TYR A 112 15.11 -6.59 -5.16
N ARG A 113 16.18 -7.22 -4.67
CA ARG A 113 16.40 -7.38 -3.25
C ARG A 113 17.20 -6.20 -2.70
N THR A 114 16.84 -5.76 -1.50
CA THR A 114 17.52 -4.66 -0.82
C THR A 114 18.53 -5.24 0.17
N LYS A 115 19.73 -4.68 0.19
CA LYS A 115 20.75 -5.06 1.17
C LYS A 115 20.32 -4.70 2.58
N GLY A 116 20.70 -5.53 3.54
CA GLY A 116 20.43 -5.29 4.94
C GLY A 116 19.06 -5.73 5.42
N ALA A 117 18.33 -6.35 4.54
CA ALA A 117 17.01 -6.90 4.87
C ALA A 117 17.12 -8.34 5.39
#